data_018552b1e16c733010ae546b9b7fd4b0
#
_entry.id   018552b1e16c733010ae546b9b7fd4b0
#
_cell.length_a   1.000
_cell.length_b   1.000
_cell.length_c   1.000
_cell.angle_alpha   90.00
_cell.angle_beta   90.00
_cell.angle_gamma   90.00
#
_symmetry.space_group_name_H-M   'P 1'
#
loop_
_entity.id
_entity.type
_entity.pdbx_description
1 polymer ?
#
loop_
_entity_poly.entity_id
_entity_poly.type
_entity_poly.pdbx_seq_one_letter_code
_entity_poly.pdbx_strand_id
1 'polypeptide(L)'
;QAIDLRNKENIKSEITFIGIKDSKVDKFEKINNEFVATVKIISEIISIKKNKDEIIIEGDPDTIKVVTDYWKFSKNILSKKPNWFLAEIISK
;
A
#
# COMPACT_ATOMS: atom_id res chain seq x y z
N GLN A 1 -25.13 9.77 12.93
CA GLN A 1 -23.85 10.24 12.50
C GLN A 1 -22.94 9.07 12.12
N ALA A 2 -22.18 9.24 11.09
CA ALA A 2 -21.33 8.17 10.58
C ALA A 2 -20.31 7.71 11.62
N ILE A 3 -19.77 8.64 12.37
CA ILE A 3 -18.77 8.33 13.38
C ILE A 3 -19.38 7.47 14.50
N ASP A 4 -20.58 7.85 14.93
CA ASP A 4 -21.26 7.11 15.98
C ASP A 4 -21.61 5.70 15.55
N LEU A 5 -22.02 5.55 14.30
CA LEU A 5 -22.33 4.24 13.77
C LEU A 5 -21.10 3.34 13.78
N ARG A 6 -19.97 3.88 13.36
CA ARG A 6 -18.73 3.14 13.37
C ARG A 6 -18.30 2.78 14.78
N ASN A 7 -18.46 3.70 15.71
CA ASN A 7 -18.10 3.46 17.11
C ASN A 7 -18.98 2.41 17.74
N LYS A 8 -20.24 2.35 17.36
CA LYS A 8 -21.14 1.33 17.88
C LYS A 8 -20.66 -0.06 17.52
N GLU A 9 -20.19 -0.23 16.32
CA GLU A 9 -19.70 -1.51 15.88
C GLU A 9 -18.34 -1.83 16.45
N ASN A 10 -17.54 -0.79 16.74
CA ASN A 10 -16.19 -0.93 17.29
C ASN A 10 -15.35 -1.94 16.53
N ILE A 11 -15.46 -1.90 15.22
CA ILE A 11 -14.70 -2.79 14.37
C ILE A 11 -13.32 -2.18 14.13
N LYS A 12 -12.30 -2.95 14.43
CA LYS A 12 -10.90 -2.54 14.21
C LYS A 12 -10.30 -3.38 13.10
N SER A 13 -9.67 -2.70 12.16
CA SER A 13 -8.90 -3.37 11.12
C SER A 13 -7.44 -3.39 11.52
N GLU A 14 -6.84 -4.55 11.50
CA GLU A 14 -5.41 -4.70 11.78
C GLU A 14 -4.73 -5.30 10.57
N ILE A 15 -3.70 -4.62 10.10
CA ILE A 15 -2.91 -5.10 8.98
C ILE A 15 -1.47 -5.22 9.45
N THR A 16 -0.95 -6.43 9.34
CA THR A 16 0.44 -6.70 9.68
C THR A 16 1.22 -6.88 8.39
N PHE A 17 2.20 -6.04 8.17
CA PHE A 17 3.06 -6.15 7.00
C PHE A 17 4.12 -7.21 7.27
N ILE A 18 4.14 -8.24 6.44
CA ILE A 18 5.13 -9.33 6.55
C ILE A 18 6.40 -8.95 5.82
N GLY A 19 6.27 -8.51 4.58
CA GLY A 19 7.42 -8.14 3.78
C GLY A 19 7.08 -8.00 2.32
N ILE A 20 8.07 -7.58 1.55
CA ILE A 20 7.94 -7.48 0.11
C ILE A 20 8.34 -8.80 -0.50
N LYS A 21 7.41 -9.43 -1.21
CA LYS A 21 7.67 -10.69 -1.87
C LYS A 21 8.45 -10.49 -3.15
N ASP A 22 8.11 -9.43 -3.88
CA ASP A 22 8.76 -9.13 -5.15
C ASP A 22 8.57 -7.67 -5.49
N SER A 23 9.53 -7.10 -6.21
CA SER A 23 9.39 -5.75 -6.74
C SER A 23 10.04 -5.70 -8.11
N LYS A 24 9.41 -4.96 -9.02
CA LYS A 24 9.82 -4.95 -10.41
C LYS A 24 9.45 -3.63 -11.04
N VAL A 25 10.35 -3.07 -11.82
CA VAL A 25 10.03 -1.87 -12.59
C VAL A 25 9.09 -2.28 -13.71
N ASP A 26 7.87 -1.77 -13.66
CA ASP A 26 6.84 -2.09 -14.63
C ASP A 26 6.92 -1.16 -15.83
N LYS A 27 7.20 0.12 -15.59
CA LYS A 27 7.20 1.12 -16.63
C LYS A 27 8.16 2.25 -16.30
N PHE A 28 8.84 2.75 -17.32
CA PHE A 28 9.72 3.90 -17.16
C PHE A 28 9.40 4.89 -18.26
N GLU A 29 9.10 6.12 -17.91
CA GLU A 29 8.71 7.14 -18.87
C GLU A 29 9.46 8.43 -18.62
N LYS A 30 9.61 9.21 -19.67
CA LYS A 30 10.08 10.58 -19.57
C LYS A 30 8.93 11.47 -20.00
N ILE A 31 8.44 12.27 -19.06
CA ILE A 31 7.33 13.19 -19.31
C ILE A 31 7.81 14.61 -19.00
N ASN A 32 7.85 15.44 -20.02
CA ASN A 32 8.40 16.80 -19.90
C ASN A 32 9.83 16.75 -19.34
N ASN A 33 10.09 17.38 -18.21
CA ASN A 33 11.41 17.38 -17.59
C ASN A 33 11.48 16.43 -16.40
N GLU A 34 10.69 15.37 -16.42
CA GLU A 34 10.68 14.42 -15.33
C GLU A 34 10.79 12.97 -15.84
N PHE A 35 11.55 12.19 -15.09
CA PHE A 35 11.50 10.74 -15.25
C PHE A 35 10.44 10.21 -14.31
N VAL A 36 9.59 9.31 -14.81
CA VAL A 36 8.57 8.66 -14.00
C VAL A 36 8.76 7.16 -14.09
N ALA A 37 9.02 6.54 -12.97
CA ALA A 37 9.19 5.10 -12.89
C ALA A 37 8.02 4.51 -12.11
N THR A 38 7.35 3.52 -12.71
CA THR A 38 6.28 2.79 -12.06
C THR A 38 6.83 1.44 -11.61
N VAL A 39 6.79 1.19 -10.32
CA VAL A 39 7.31 -0.04 -9.73
C VAL A 39 6.14 -0.87 -9.23
N LYS A 40 6.06 -2.10 -9.71
CA LYS A 40 5.09 -3.06 -9.22
C LYS A 40 5.66 -3.71 -7.97
N ILE A 41 4.95 -3.57 -6.87
CA ILE A 41 5.38 -4.12 -5.59
C ILE A 41 4.36 -5.15 -5.13
N ILE A 42 4.84 -6.36 -4.90
CA ILE A 42 4.02 -7.45 -4.39
C ILE A 42 4.43 -7.66 -2.94
N SER A 43 3.50 -7.45 -2.03
CA SER A 43 3.76 -7.57 -0.60
C SER A 43 2.91 -8.67 0.01
N GLU A 44 3.36 -9.15 1.15
CA GLU A 44 2.62 -10.11 1.95
C GLU A 44 2.18 -9.44 3.22
N ILE A 45 0.90 -9.59 3.53
CA ILE A 45 0.31 -9.01 4.73
C ILE A 45 -0.62 -10.01 5.39
N ILE A 46 -0.92 -9.74 6.66
CA ILE A 46 -2.00 -10.41 7.36
C ILE A 46 -3.02 -9.34 7.69
N SER A 47 -4.26 -9.56 7.25
CA SER A 47 -5.33 -8.59 7.45
C SER A 47 -6.47 -9.26 8.21
N ILE A 48 -6.84 -8.66 9.33
CA ILE A 48 -7.95 -9.16 10.13
C ILE A 48 -8.81 -8.00 10.62
N LYS A 49 -10.04 -8.31 10.98
CA LYS A 49 -10.92 -7.35 11.64
C LYS A 49 -11.40 -7.96 12.94
N LYS A 50 -11.40 -7.15 13.97
CA LYS A 50 -11.85 -7.55 15.31
C LYS A 50 -13.02 -6.69 15.76
N ASN A 51 -13.88 -7.26 16.57
CA ASN A 51 -14.95 -6.48 17.21
C ASN A 51 -14.43 -5.88 18.52
N LYS A 52 -15.33 -5.23 19.26
CA LYS A 52 -14.98 -4.58 20.52
C LYS A 52 -14.47 -5.54 21.60
N ASP A 53 -14.80 -6.81 21.47
CA ASP A 53 -14.37 -7.85 22.41
C ASP A 53 -13.08 -8.53 21.98
N GLU A 54 -12.39 -7.97 21.00
CA GLU A 54 -11.13 -8.50 20.47
C GLU A 54 -11.32 -9.85 19.78
N ILE A 55 -12.55 -10.14 19.34
CA ILE A 55 -12.85 -11.37 18.62
C ILE A 55 -12.69 -11.11 17.13
N ILE A 56 -11.97 -11.98 16.45
CA ILE A 56 -11.77 -11.86 15.01
C ILE A 56 -13.07 -12.19 14.29
N ILE A 57 -13.61 -11.20 13.59
CA ILE A 57 -14.86 -11.35 12.85
C ILE A 57 -14.63 -11.49 11.35
N GLU A 58 -13.43 -11.17 10.88
CA GLU A 58 -13.09 -11.31 9.47
C GLU A 58 -11.60 -11.50 9.33
N GLY A 59 -11.21 -12.36 8.38
CA GLY A 59 -9.82 -12.66 8.13
C GLY A 59 -9.30 -13.77 9.01
N ASP A 60 -8.08 -14.18 8.73
CA ASP A 60 -7.42 -15.28 9.44
C ASP A 60 -6.02 -14.82 9.80
N PRO A 61 -5.67 -14.79 11.11
CA PRO A 61 -4.34 -14.34 11.52
C PRO A 61 -3.21 -15.25 11.05
N ASP A 62 -3.55 -16.46 10.62
CA ASP A 62 -2.56 -17.41 10.15
C ASP A 62 -2.46 -17.46 8.62
N THR A 63 -3.28 -16.68 7.94
CA THR A 63 -3.30 -16.68 6.47
C THR A 63 -2.63 -15.41 5.94
N ILE A 64 -1.60 -15.60 5.13
CA ILE A 64 -0.89 -14.51 4.49
C ILE A 64 -1.63 -14.13 3.21
N LYS A 65 -1.90 -12.85 3.07
CA LYS A 65 -2.51 -12.28 1.87
C LYS A 65 -1.44 -11.64 1.02
N VAL A 66 -1.57 -11.81 -0.29
CA VAL A 66 -0.67 -11.17 -1.24
C VAL A 66 -1.39 -9.97 -1.84
N VAL A 67 -0.77 -8.80 -1.76
CA VAL A 67 -1.33 -7.58 -2.34
C VAL A 67 -0.36 -7.00 -3.36
N THR A 68 -0.90 -6.43 -4.41
CA THR A 68 -0.10 -5.83 -5.48
C THR A 68 -0.41 -4.35 -5.55
N ASP A 69 0.65 -3.55 -5.46
CA ASP A 69 0.55 -2.10 -5.58
C ASP A 69 1.49 -1.61 -6.68
N TYR A 70 1.12 -0.51 -7.28
CA TYR A 70 1.99 0.17 -8.24
C TYR A 70 2.39 1.51 -7.64
N TRP A 71 3.67 1.72 -7.45
CA TRP A 71 4.20 2.93 -6.88
C TRP A 71 4.88 3.72 -7.99
N LYS A 72 4.49 4.97 -8.17
CA LYS A 72 5.11 5.85 -9.14
C LYS A 72 6.08 6.78 -8.45
N PHE A 73 7.30 6.79 -8.95
CA PHE A 73 8.34 7.68 -8.47
C PHE A 73 8.68 8.65 -9.58
N SER A 74 8.94 9.88 -9.23
CA SER A 74 9.35 10.88 -10.20
C SER A 74 10.65 11.55 -9.80
N LYS A 75 11.39 11.99 -10.79
CA LYS A 75 12.63 12.71 -10.61
C LYS A 75 12.71 13.81 -11.65
N ASN A 76 13.00 15.03 -11.20
CA ASN A 76 13.18 16.16 -12.10
C ASN A 76 14.55 16.03 -12.78
N ILE A 77 14.57 15.99 -14.11
CA ILE A 77 15.80 15.81 -14.88
C ILE A 77 16.74 17.00 -14.70
N LEU A 78 16.16 18.19 -14.52
CA LEU A 78 16.95 19.41 -14.37
C LEU A 78 17.51 19.60 -12.97
N SER A 79 17.08 18.78 -12.01
CA SER A 79 17.58 18.86 -10.65
C SER A 79 18.94 18.20 -10.55
N LYS A 80 19.83 18.83 -9.84
CA LYS A 80 21.16 18.28 -9.58
C LYS A 80 21.13 17.20 -8.50
N LYS A 81 20.03 17.13 -7.75
CA LYS A 81 19.87 16.14 -6.70
C LYS A 81 19.39 14.82 -7.30
N PRO A 82 20.01 13.70 -6.93
CA PRO A 82 19.62 12.40 -7.49
C PRO A 82 18.41 11.77 -6.83
N ASN A 83 17.65 12.55 -6.08
CA ASN A 83 16.55 12.00 -5.30
C ASN A 83 15.31 11.76 -6.13
N TRP A 84 14.68 10.61 -5.91
CA TRP A 84 13.38 10.28 -6.47
C TRP A 84 12.32 10.57 -5.43
N PHE A 85 11.17 11.04 -5.90
CA PHE A 85 10.03 11.32 -5.03
C PHE A 85 8.90 10.38 -5.34
N LEU A 86 8.23 9.91 -4.30
CA LEU A 86 7.04 9.10 -4.47
C LEU A 86 5.90 10.01 -4.93
N ALA A 87 5.44 9.81 -6.17
CA ALA A 87 4.42 10.66 -6.75
C ALA A 87 3.01 10.11 -6.53
N GLU A 88 2.87 8.79 -6.59
CA GLU A 88 1.52 8.19 -6.52
C GLU A 88 1.63 6.72 -6.13
N ILE A 89 0.61 6.23 -5.42
CA ILE A 89 0.47 4.80 -5.12
C ILE A 89 -0.88 4.37 -5.64
N ILE A 90 -0.88 3.35 -6.50
CA ILE A 90 -2.10 2.77 -7.05
C ILE A 90 -2.21 1.35 -6.55
N SER A 91 -3.24 1.09 -5.75
CA SER A 91 -3.51 -0.26 -5.25
C SER A 91 -4.42 -1.02 -6.19
N LYS A 92 -4.15 -2.29 -6.32
CA LYS A 92 -4.97 -3.17 -7.14
C LYS A 92 -5.79 -4.13 -6.32
#